data_de2eedb82f9a8dcc06400e64d50335d4
#
_entry.id   de2eedb82f9a8dcc06400e64d50335d4
#
_cell.length_a   1.000
_cell.length_b   1.000
_cell.length_c   1.000
_cell.angle_alpha   90.00
_cell.angle_beta   90.00
_cell.angle_gamma   90.00
#
_symmetry.space_group_name_H-M   'P 1'
#
loop_
_entity.id
_entity.type
_entity.pdbx_description
1 polymer ?
#
loop_
_entity_poly.entity_id
_entity_poly.type
_entity_poly.pdbx_seq_one_letter_code
_entity_poly.pdbx_strand_id
1 'polypeptide(L)'
;MRKILFLSLLFAATMLSAQSPVELPLWPDGAPNTNGLTGEQEDLKGGRVANVTHPSITVYRPAKPNGMAVIMCPGGGYARLAMKHEGHDMAAWFTTQGITYAVLKYRMPNGHNEVPLSDAEQAIRLVRKHAGEWGVNPGRIAVSYTHLRA
;
A
#
# COMPACT_ATOMS: atom_id res chain seq x y z
N MET A 1 -42.25 -37.02 -33.95
CA MET A 1 -42.22 -36.02 -32.83
C MET A 1 -40.79 -35.91 -32.35
N ARG A 2 -40.08 -34.85 -32.79
CA ARG A 2 -38.68 -34.55 -32.43
C ARG A 2 -38.68 -33.67 -31.17
N LYS A 3 -38.20 -34.23 -30.05
CA LYS A 3 -37.99 -33.47 -28.80
C LYS A 3 -36.70 -32.65 -28.94
N ILE A 4 -36.80 -31.34 -29.00
CA ILE A 4 -35.68 -30.38 -28.99
C ILE A 4 -35.35 -30.17 -27.51
N LEU A 5 -34.21 -30.69 -27.08
CA LEU A 5 -33.64 -30.39 -25.75
C LEU A 5 -32.96 -29.02 -25.83
N PHE A 6 -33.53 -27.99 -25.19
CA PHE A 6 -32.86 -26.73 -24.94
C PHE A 6 -31.88 -26.90 -23.78
N LEU A 7 -30.59 -26.94 -24.11
CA LEU A 7 -29.51 -26.90 -23.12
C LEU A 7 -29.25 -25.42 -22.80
N SER A 8 -29.84 -24.93 -21.72
CA SER A 8 -29.56 -23.58 -21.18
C SER A 8 -28.18 -23.56 -20.53
N LEU A 9 -27.19 -23.00 -21.25
CA LEU A 9 -25.86 -22.75 -20.73
C LEU A 9 -25.94 -21.55 -19.77
N LEU A 10 -25.95 -21.83 -18.46
CA LEU A 10 -25.90 -20.81 -17.43
C LEU A 10 -24.46 -20.27 -17.37
N PHE A 11 -24.20 -19.13 -18.01
CA PHE A 11 -22.92 -18.42 -17.93
C PHE A 11 -22.88 -17.72 -16.57
N ALA A 12 -22.28 -18.37 -15.57
CA ALA A 12 -21.97 -17.73 -14.31
C ALA A 12 -20.84 -16.72 -14.53
N ALA A 13 -21.21 -15.46 -14.80
CA ALA A 13 -20.26 -14.35 -14.78
C ALA A 13 -19.77 -14.17 -13.34
N THR A 14 -18.60 -14.69 -13.04
CA THR A 14 -17.90 -14.37 -11.80
C THR A 14 -17.52 -12.88 -11.85
N MET A 15 -18.30 -12.07 -11.15
CA MET A 15 -17.98 -10.67 -10.92
C MET A 15 -16.66 -10.63 -10.14
N LEU A 16 -15.55 -10.33 -10.83
CA LEU A 16 -14.23 -10.12 -10.25
C LEU A 16 -14.26 -8.74 -9.59
N SER A 17 -14.70 -8.69 -8.33
CA SER A 17 -14.75 -7.45 -7.56
C SER A 17 -13.34 -7.07 -7.11
N ALA A 18 -12.97 -5.80 -7.28
CA ALA A 18 -11.78 -5.25 -6.63
C ALA A 18 -11.93 -5.44 -5.11
N GLN A 19 -10.91 -6.02 -4.50
CA GLN A 19 -10.92 -6.22 -3.05
C GLN A 19 -10.74 -4.87 -2.33
N SER A 20 -11.43 -4.69 -1.21
CA SER A 20 -11.22 -3.50 -0.38
C SER A 20 -9.75 -3.39 0.04
N PRO A 21 -9.19 -2.17 0.09
CA PRO A 21 -7.83 -1.98 0.58
C PRO A 21 -7.70 -2.46 2.03
N VAL A 22 -6.52 -2.99 2.35
CA VAL A 22 -6.18 -3.46 3.70
C VAL A 22 -5.13 -2.53 4.27
N GLU A 23 -5.40 -1.94 5.44
CA GLU A 23 -4.40 -1.18 6.18
C GLU A 23 -3.81 -2.05 7.30
N LEU A 24 -2.47 -2.10 7.36
CA LEU A 24 -1.72 -2.84 8.35
C LEU A 24 -0.77 -1.89 9.10
N PRO A 25 -0.72 -1.95 10.45
CA PRO A 25 0.31 -1.25 11.20
C PRO A 25 1.68 -1.85 10.87
N LEU A 26 2.71 -0.99 10.75
CA LEU A 26 4.08 -1.49 10.52
C LEU A 26 4.64 -2.19 11.76
N TRP A 27 4.32 -1.68 12.93
CA TRP A 27 4.88 -2.10 14.20
C TRP A 27 3.78 -2.36 15.23
N PRO A 28 3.07 -3.48 15.15
CA PRO A 28 1.97 -3.79 16.09
C PRO A 28 2.45 -3.92 17.54
N ASP A 29 3.69 -4.38 17.74
CA ASP A 29 4.30 -4.60 19.07
C ASP A 29 5.23 -3.45 19.50
N GLY A 30 5.20 -2.32 18.79
CA GLY A 30 6.06 -1.17 19.00
C GLY A 30 7.24 -1.07 18.04
N ALA A 31 7.58 0.15 17.65
CA ALA A 31 8.68 0.42 16.73
C ALA A 31 10.04 0.28 17.44
N PRO A 32 11.10 -0.16 16.72
CA PRO A 32 12.43 -0.37 17.31
C PRO A 32 13.17 0.93 17.63
N ASN A 33 12.69 2.05 17.12
CA ASN A 33 13.28 3.38 17.26
C ASN A 33 12.21 4.47 17.35
N THR A 34 12.62 5.68 17.74
CA THR A 34 11.73 6.84 17.84
C THR A 34 12.40 8.06 17.23
N ASN A 35 11.59 8.95 16.65
CA ASN A 35 12.01 10.27 16.18
C ASN A 35 11.80 11.37 17.24
N GLY A 36 11.40 11.01 18.47
CA GLY A 36 11.11 11.95 19.55
C GLY A 36 9.85 12.79 19.37
N LEU A 37 9.14 12.68 18.26
CA LEU A 37 7.85 13.35 18.08
C LEU A 37 6.79 12.67 18.92
N THR A 38 5.99 13.49 19.59
CA THR A 38 4.87 13.08 20.43
C THR A 38 3.60 13.77 19.98
N GLY A 39 2.46 13.31 20.46
CA GLY A 39 1.15 13.86 20.09
C GLY A 39 0.45 13.03 19.02
N GLU A 40 -0.67 13.54 18.56
CA GLU A 40 -1.48 12.87 17.57
C GLU A 40 -1.05 13.21 16.15
N GLN A 41 -1.31 12.30 15.22
CA GLN A 41 -1.17 12.54 13.80
C GLN A 41 -2.07 13.72 13.39
N GLU A 42 -1.58 14.54 12.48
CA GLU A 42 -2.32 15.67 11.94
C GLU A 42 -2.79 15.39 10.51
N ASP A 43 -4.11 15.38 10.31
CA ASP A 43 -4.70 15.29 8.98
C ASP A 43 -4.85 16.69 8.38
N LEU A 44 -4.07 16.97 7.35
CA LEU A 44 -4.01 18.26 6.69
C LEU A 44 -4.90 18.31 5.44
N LYS A 45 -5.29 19.54 5.03
CA LYS A 45 -6.06 19.74 3.80
C LYS A 45 -5.38 19.10 2.57
N GLY A 46 -6.21 18.56 1.66
CA GLY A 46 -5.75 17.94 0.42
C GLY A 46 -5.18 16.52 0.60
N GLY A 47 -5.56 15.82 1.67
CA GLY A 47 -5.14 14.44 1.91
C GLY A 47 -3.66 14.31 2.22
N ARG A 48 -3.11 15.28 2.95
CA ARG A 48 -1.77 15.26 3.50
C ARG A 48 -1.83 14.89 4.96
N VAL A 49 -0.74 14.31 5.47
CA VAL A 49 -0.62 13.88 6.87
C VAL A 49 0.71 14.38 7.42
N ALA A 50 0.70 14.95 8.62
CA ALA A 50 1.89 15.31 9.37
C ALA A 50 1.93 14.60 10.71
N ASN A 51 3.04 14.70 11.44
CA ASN A 51 3.25 14.12 12.76
C ASN A 51 2.81 12.62 12.85
N VAL A 52 3.27 11.81 11.89
CA VAL A 52 2.95 10.38 11.87
C VAL A 52 3.60 9.69 13.08
N THR A 53 2.79 9.25 14.02
CA THR A 53 3.21 8.48 15.21
C THR A 53 2.85 6.99 15.09
N HIS A 54 1.85 6.67 14.26
CA HIS A 54 1.41 5.31 13.98
C HIS A 54 1.63 4.98 12.49
N PRO A 55 2.84 4.53 12.12
CA PRO A 55 3.15 4.19 10.73
C PRO A 55 2.39 2.96 10.28
N SER A 56 1.88 3.00 9.05
CA SER A 56 1.07 1.92 8.48
C SER A 56 1.33 1.78 6.98
N ILE A 57 0.88 0.67 6.42
CA ILE A 57 0.86 0.43 4.98
C ILE A 57 -0.56 0.08 4.53
N THR A 58 -1.06 0.81 3.51
CA THR A 58 -2.36 0.53 2.90
C THR A 58 -2.16 -0.22 1.60
N VAL A 59 -2.65 -1.46 1.51
CA VAL A 59 -2.43 -2.36 0.38
C VAL A 59 -3.67 -2.48 -0.48
N TYR A 60 -3.52 -2.22 -1.76
CA TYR A 60 -4.52 -2.35 -2.82
C TYR A 60 -4.19 -3.58 -3.66
N ARG A 61 -5.08 -4.57 -3.65
CA ARG A 61 -4.87 -5.83 -4.34
C ARG A 61 -5.63 -5.85 -5.67
N PRO A 62 -4.96 -6.21 -6.78
CA PRO A 62 -5.62 -6.38 -8.06
C PRO A 62 -6.49 -7.64 -8.06
N ALA A 63 -7.55 -7.64 -8.85
CA ALA A 63 -8.40 -8.81 -9.02
C ALA A 63 -7.64 -10.01 -9.65
N LYS A 64 -6.63 -9.72 -10.49
CA LYS A 64 -5.74 -10.71 -11.12
C LYS A 64 -4.29 -10.29 -10.93
N PRO A 65 -3.60 -10.76 -9.88
CA PRO A 65 -2.21 -10.41 -9.64
C PRO A 65 -1.27 -10.92 -10.74
N ASN A 66 -0.32 -10.08 -11.16
CA ASN A 66 0.73 -10.45 -12.12
C ASN A 66 2.07 -10.82 -11.45
N GLY A 67 2.08 -10.93 -10.13
CA GLY A 67 3.26 -11.23 -9.32
C GLY A 67 4.12 -10.02 -8.97
N MET A 68 3.81 -8.83 -9.44
CA MET A 68 4.54 -7.60 -9.08
C MET A 68 3.89 -6.88 -7.90
N ALA A 69 4.73 -6.22 -7.10
CA ALA A 69 4.26 -5.24 -6.12
C ALA A 69 5.07 -3.95 -6.20
N VAL A 70 4.41 -2.83 -5.90
CA VAL A 70 5.04 -1.51 -5.76
C VAL A 70 4.67 -0.94 -4.40
N ILE A 71 5.68 -0.55 -3.63
CA ILE A 71 5.52 0.19 -2.38
C ILE A 71 5.81 1.66 -2.70
N MET A 72 4.79 2.50 -2.54
CA MET A 72 4.90 3.95 -2.73
C MET A 72 5.16 4.64 -1.40
N CYS A 73 6.24 5.42 -1.36
CA CYS A 73 6.58 6.29 -0.25
C CYS A 73 6.24 7.73 -0.66
N PRO A 74 5.08 8.28 -0.23
CA PRO A 74 4.68 9.63 -0.61
C PRO A 74 5.69 10.68 -0.12
N GLY A 75 5.96 11.69 -0.95
CA GLY A 75 6.85 12.79 -0.58
C GLY A 75 6.17 13.85 0.30
N GLY A 76 6.89 14.91 0.60
CA GLY A 76 6.42 16.05 1.40
C GLY A 76 7.52 16.73 2.21
N GLY A 77 8.80 16.51 1.80
CA GLY A 77 9.97 17.18 2.36
C GLY A 77 10.22 16.88 3.82
N TYR A 78 9.86 15.70 4.29
CA TYR A 78 9.94 15.27 5.69
C TYR A 78 9.13 16.12 6.69
N ALA A 79 8.34 17.08 6.21
CA ALA A 79 7.41 17.83 7.06
C ALA A 79 6.00 17.21 7.08
N ARG A 80 5.64 16.48 6.03
CA ARG A 80 4.34 15.85 5.84
C ARG A 80 4.43 14.76 4.78
N LEU A 81 3.35 13.97 4.64
CA LEU A 81 3.18 13.00 3.55
C LEU A 81 2.02 13.45 2.65
N ALA A 82 2.23 13.43 1.34
CA ALA A 82 1.21 13.72 0.34
C ALA A 82 0.39 12.47 0.02
N MET A 83 -0.27 11.90 1.04
CA MET A 83 -0.89 10.57 0.99
C MET A 83 -1.90 10.42 -0.15
N LYS A 84 -2.67 11.47 -0.47
CA LYS A 84 -3.69 11.38 -1.52
C LYS A 84 -3.07 11.33 -2.91
N HIS A 85 -2.51 12.44 -3.39
CA HIS A 85 -2.12 12.60 -4.80
C HIS A 85 -0.82 11.88 -5.19
N GLU A 86 0.10 11.65 -4.23
CA GLU A 86 1.33 10.88 -4.46
C GLU A 86 1.23 9.42 -4.01
N GLY A 87 0.12 9.06 -3.37
CA GLY A 87 -0.13 7.72 -2.86
C GLY A 87 -1.43 7.12 -3.38
N HIS A 88 -2.53 7.35 -2.68
CA HIS A 88 -3.77 6.62 -2.89
C HIS A 88 -4.41 6.83 -4.27
N ASP A 89 -4.29 8.01 -4.89
CA ASP A 89 -4.89 8.30 -6.19
C ASP A 89 -4.29 7.43 -7.33
N MET A 90 -3.09 6.88 -7.14
CA MET A 90 -2.44 6.01 -8.13
C MET A 90 -2.88 4.54 -8.04
N ALA A 91 -3.57 4.15 -6.96
CA ALA A 91 -3.89 2.76 -6.68
C ALA A 91 -4.71 2.09 -7.80
N ALA A 92 -5.71 2.80 -8.35
CA ALA A 92 -6.55 2.28 -9.41
C ALA A 92 -5.74 1.94 -10.68
N TRP A 93 -4.76 2.78 -11.03
CA TRP A 93 -3.92 2.53 -12.21
C TRP A 93 -3.07 1.27 -12.02
N PHE A 94 -2.36 1.14 -10.89
CA PHE A 94 -1.51 -0.03 -10.63
C PHE A 94 -2.33 -1.33 -10.56
N THR A 95 -3.47 -1.32 -9.89
CA THR A 95 -4.30 -2.52 -9.75
C THR A 95 -4.94 -2.96 -11.07
N THR A 96 -5.27 -2.03 -11.99
CA THR A 96 -5.72 -2.39 -13.33
C THR A 96 -4.63 -3.06 -14.17
N GLN A 97 -3.35 -2.82 -13.87
CA GLN A 97 -2.20 -3.51 -14.48
C GLN A 97 -1.88 -4.85 -13.83
N GLY A 98 -2.66 -5.29 -12.86
CA GLY A 98 -2.41 -6.52 -12.11
C GLY A 98 -1.31 -6.40 -11.05
N ILE A 99 -0.89 -5.19 -10.70
CA ILE A 99 0.17 -4.91 -9.73
C ILE A 99 -0.44 -4.69 -8.36
N THR A 100 0.05 -5.42 -7.35
CA THR A 100 -0.26 -5.12 -5.95
C THR A 100 0.40 -3.81 -5.57
N TYR A 101 -0.40 -2.84 -5.15
CA TYR A 101 0.08 -1.49 -4.85
C TYR A 101 -0.09 -1.19 -3.36
N ALA A 102 0.96 -0.68 -2.74
CA ALA A 102 0.98 -0.40 -1.31
C ALA A 102 1.44 1.03 -1.05
N VAL A 103 0.71 1.78 -0.25
CA VAL A 103 1.05 3.16 0.14
C VAL A 103 1.55 3.16 1.57
N LEU A 104 2.78 3.62 1.75
CA LEU A 104 3.45 3.67 3.04
C LEU A 104 3.21 5.02 3.72
N LYS A 105 2.60 4.99 4.89
CA LYS A 105 2.52 6.12 5.83
C LYS A 105 3.67 5.95 6.83
N TYR A 106 4.80 6.60 6.55
CA TYR A 106 6.01 6.47 7.35
C TYR A 106 6.21 7.65 8.31
N ARG A 107 6.97 7.44 9.37
CA ARG A 107 7.30 8.47 10.36
C ARG A 107 8.30 9.47 9.80
N MET A 108 8.15 10.75 10.20
CA MET A 108 9.11 11.80 9.85
C MET A 108 10.43 11.59 10.58
N PRO A 109 11.58 11.99 9.98
CA PRO A 109 12.88 11.77 10.61
C PRO A 109 13.11 12.62 11.85
N ASN A 110 12.71 13.89 11.87
CA ASN A 110 13.00 14.84 12.96
C ASN A 110 14.47 14.74 13.44
N GLY A 111 15.42 14.72 12.48
CA GLY A 111 16.86 14.54 12.75
C GLY A 111 17.33 13.08 12.82
N HIS A 112 16.43 12.10 12.81
CA HIS A 112 16.69 10.66 12.92
C HIS A 112 16.35 9.94 11.61
N ASN A 113 17.23 10.02 10.62
CA ASN A 113 16.99 9.47 9.27
C ASN A 113 16.80 7.94 9.25
N GLU A 114 17.27 7.24 10.26
CA GLU A 114 17.08 5.80 10.47
C GLU A 114 15.60 5.43 10.73
N VAL A 115 14.77 6.38 11.19
CA VAL A 115 13.37 6.13 11.52
C VAL A 115 12.52 5.88 10.26
N PRO A 116 12.46 6.79 9.27
CA PRO A 116 11.73 6.50 8.03
C PRO A 116 12.35 5.34 7.24
N LEU A 117 13.68 5.14 7.32
CA LEU A 117 14.34 4.01 6.69
C LEU A 117 13.85 2.68 7.28
N SER A 118 13.79 2.57 8.61
CA SER A 118 13.29 1.36 9.28
C SER A 118 11.82 1.06 8.91
N ASP A 119 10.98 2.10 8.77
CA ASP A 119 9.60 1.96 8.35
C ASP A 119 9.51 1.43 6.90
N ALA A 120 10.35 1.94 5.99
CA ALA A 120 10.39 1.46 4.61
C ALA A 120 10.87 -0.01 4.51
N GLU A 121 11.90 -0.38 5.27
CA GLU A 121 12.36 -1.77 5.35
C GLU A 121 11.29 -2.70 5.91
N GLN A 122 10.56 -2.27 6.93
CA GLN A 122 9.48 -3.05 7.51
C GLN A 122 8.32 -3.23 6.53
N ALA A 123 7.99 -2.20 5.75
CA ALA A 123 7.00 -2.31 4.69
C ALA A 123 7.38 -3.40 3.67
N ILE A 124 8.64 -3.47 3.26
CA ILE A 124 9.15 -4.53 2.37
C ILE A 124 9.00 -5.90 3.02
N ARG A 125 9.35 -6.04 4.31
CA ARG A 125 9.21 -7.30 5.06
C ARG A 125 7.75 -7.74 5.14
N LEU A 126 6.81 -6.80 5.39
CA LEU A 126 5.38 -7.08 5.43
C LEU A 126 4.86 -7.55 4.07
N VAL A 127 5.21 -6.87 2.98
CA VAL A 127 4.80 -7.30 1.63
C VAL A 127 5.36 -8.69 1.30
N ARG A 128 6.59 -8.98 1.67
CA ARG A 128 7.19 -10.32 1.51
C ARG A 128 6.49 -11.38 2.35
N LYS A 129 6.15 -11.06 3.59
CA LYS A 129 5.43 -11.97 4.50
C LYS A 129 4.07 -12.37 3.95
N HIS A 130 3.35 -11.44 3.34
CA HIS A 130 2.03 -11.67 2.78
C HIS A 130 2.05 -11.98 1.27
N ALA A 131 3.22 -12.21 0.68
CA ALA A 131 3.38 -12.36 -0.76
C ALA A 131 2.49 -13.46 -1.36
N GLY A 132 2.40 -14.62 -0.70
CA GLY A 132 1.54 -15.72 -1.14
C GLY A 132 0.06 -15.36 -1.12
N GLU A 133 -0.41 -14.70 -0.07
CA GLU A 133 -1.80 -14.25 0.07
C GLU A 133 -2.18 -13.20 -0.97
N TRP A 134 -1.24 -12.32 -1.31
CA TRP A 134 -1.49 -11.19 -2.22
C TRP A 134 -1.10 -11.48 -3.67
N GLY A 135 -0.70 -12.71 -3.97
CA GLY A 135 -0.27 -13.11 -5.32
C GLY A 135 0.97 -12.37 -5.80
N VAL A 136 1.90 -12.05 -4.90
CA VAL A 136 3.15 -11.35 -5.16
C VAL A 136 4.32 -12.33 -5.19
N ASN A 137 5.23 -12.15 -6.14
CA ASN A 137 6.53 -12.81 -6.10
C ASN A 137 7.48 -11.98 -5.21
N PRO A 138 8.03 -12.53 -4.11
CA PRO A 138 8.90 -11.80 -3.17
C PRO A 138 10.16 -11.17 -3.81
N GLY A 139 10.57 -11.65 -4.97
CA GLY A 139 11.67 -11.10 -5.77
C GLY A 139 11.26 -9.97 -6.73
N ARG A 140 9.95 -9.64 -6.82
CA ARG A 140 9.41 -8.64 -7.75
C ARG A 140 8.68 -7.50 -7.03
N ILE A 141 9.33 -6.97 -5.99
CA ILE A 141 8.84 -5.85 -5.19
C ILE A 141 9.71 -4.63 -5.50
N ALA A 142 9.11 -3.58 -6.01
CA ALA A 142 9.74 -2.29 -6.22
C ALA A 142 9.33 -1.30 -5.13
N VAL A 143 10.24 -0.37 -4.81
CA VAL A 143 9.92 0.79 -3.97
C VAL A 143 10.00 2.02 -4.86
N SER A 144 8.96 2.83 -4.83
CA SER A 144 8.88 4.12 -5.52
C SER A 144 8.78 5.24 -4.47
N TYR A 145 9.45 6.34 -4.73
CA TYR A 145 9.34 7.52 -3.89
C TYR A 145 9.29 8.77 -4.75
N THR A 146 8.55 9.75 -4.34
CA THR A 146 8.60 11.09 -4.91
C THR A 146 9.59 11.91 -4.12
N HIS A 147 10.34 12.75 -4.83
CA HIS A 147 11.55 13.43 -4.39
C HIS A 147 11.54 13.86 -2.92
N LEU A 148 12.31 13.14 -2.10
CA LEU A 148 12.71 13.57 -0.76
C LEU A 148 13.84 14.57 -0.94
N ARG A 149 13.50 15.85 -1.05
CA ARG A 149 14.53 16.89 -1.05
C ARG A 149 15.07 17.02 0.38
N ALA A 150 16.24 16.49 0.55
CA ALA A 150 17.05 16.80 1.73
C ALA A 150 17.42 18.30 1.72
#